data_b2b3d876cfbed713c2e55bc4cd9058b0
#
_entry.id   b2b3d876cfbed713c2e55bc4cd9058b0
#
_cell.length_a   1.000
_cell.length_b   1.000
_cell.length_c   1.000
_cell.angle_alpha   90.00
_cell.angle_beta   90.00
_cell.angle_gamma   90.00
#
_symmetry.space_group_name_H-M   'P 1'
#
loop_
_entity.id
_entity.type
_entity.pdbx_description
1 polymer ?
#
loop_
_entity_poly.entity_id
_entity_poly.type
_entity_poly.pdbx_seq_one_letter_code
_entity_poly.pdbx_strand_id
1 'polypeptide(L)'
;LLNLSVLFEYLSKSEDSLDLMHRARSQGAVGPILKANVHLALNAFLKHQFSSAGRYLSEASNILKEKTPTFDTEKNYYIYLKKILSEQLLVSPSLEAAGCASRLYILGESHSLVSHNLLIQKEGKKYVGEARLIKGCKQWHLGNSQPNQYKIKFERLMKDLPKRSEILVAIGEIDCRLNTGILKFKKSGGGVKIAEVVESTIENFCDYVSRCNKNLSHDISIQGVPCPQLNPGSYDDMEFEDLVNVRVLFNQYLKKIVQGVGFGFLDVHALTDRGDGVSN
;
A
#
# COMPACT_ATOMS: atom_id res chain seq x y z
N LEU A 1 -21.26 -4.04 -12.07
CA LEU A 1 -21.08 -2.71 -11.45
C LEU A 1 -19.75 -2.60 -10.70
N LEU A 2 -19.44 -3.51 -9.78
CA LEU A 2 -18.20 -3.43 -8.96
C LEU A 2 -16.91 -3.50 -9.79
N ASN A 3 -16.85 -4.31 -10.84
CA ASN A 3 -15.69 -4.37 -11.74
C ASN A 3 -15.53 -3.06 -12.54
N LEU A 4 -16.63 -2.43 -12.93
CA LEU A 4 -16.62 -1.12 -13.59
C LEU A 4 -16.19 -0.02 -12.61
N SER A 5 -16.60 -0.10 -11.32
CA SER A 5 -16.16 0.87 -10.31
C SER A 5 -14.66 0.85 -10.10
N VAL A 6 -14.06 -0.34 -10.08
CA VAL A 6 -12.59 -0.50 -9.99
C VAL A 6 -11.91 0.09 -11.23
N LEU A 7 -12.44 -0.18 -12.42
CA LEU A 7 -11.91 0.42 -13.66
C LEU A 7 -11.98 1.94 -13.64
N PHE A 8 -13.11 2.51 -13.21
CA PHE A 8 -13.26 3.96 -13.08
C PHE A 8 -12.35 4.58 -12.03
N GLU A 9 -12.05 3.85 -10.95
CA GLU A 9 -11.04 4.27 -9.97
C GLU A 9 -9.65 4.40 -10.61
N TYR A 10 -9.23 3.42 -11.42
CA TYR A 10 -7.97 3.49 -12.17
C TYR A 10 -7.95 4.61 -13.22
N LEU A 11 -9.07 4.87 -13.87
CA LEU A 11 -9.24 5.96 -14.84
C LEU A 11 -9.46 7.32 -14.16
N SER A 12 -9.45 7.36 -12.80
CA SER A 12 -9.71 8.54 -11.96
C SER A 12 -11.04 9.23 -12.17
N LYS A 13 -12.03 8.48 -12.58
CA LYS A 13 -13.44 8.89 -12.55
C LYS A 13 -14.02 8.52 -11.17
N SER A 14 -13.51 9.19 -10.11
CA SER A 14 -13.82 8.82 -8.73
C SER A 14 -15.31 8.98 -8.37
N GLU A 15 -15.98 9.95 -8.98
CA GLU A 15 -17.43 10.16 -8.76
C GLU A 15 -18.25 9.04 -9.41
N ASP A 16 -17.96 8.68 -10.65
CA ASP A 16 -18.60 7.56 -11.34
C ASP A 16 -18.36 6.23 -10.59
N SER A 17 -17.14 6.05 -10.07
CA SER A 17 -16.80 4.88 -9.25
C SER A 17 -17.63 4.82 -7.97
N LEU A 18 -17.80 5.94 -7.27
CA LEU A 18 -18.60 6.03 -6.05
C LEU A 18 -20.08 5.78 -6.32
N ASP A 19 -20.64 6.37 -7.37
CA ASP A 19 -22.04 6.12 -7.76
C ASP A 19 -22.30 4.63 -8.02
N LEU A 20 -21.40 3.97 -8.76
CA LEU A 20 -21.50 2.53 -8.99
C LEU A 20 -21.42 1.70 -7.72
N MET A 21 -20.61 2.12 -6.73
CA MET A 21 -20.52 1.46 -5.43
C MET A 21 -21.83 1.64 -4.64
N HIS A 22 -22.40 2.84 -4.62
CA HIS A 22 -23.70 3.09 -3.99
C HIS A 22 -24.83 2.27 -4.63
N ARG A 23 -24.86 2.20 -5.96
CA ARG A 23 -25.83 1.36 -6.70
C ARG A 23 -25.63 -0.12 -6.46
N ALA A 24 -24.38 -0.62 -6.38
CA ALA A 24 -24.09 -2.01 -6.05
C ALA A 24 -24.58 -2.37 -4.63
N ARG A 25 -24.45 -1.42 -3.68
CA ARG A 25 -24.94 -1.58 -2.31
C ARG A 25 -26.47 -1.72 -2.25
N SER A 26 -27.22 -1.05 -3.10
CA SER A 26 -28.68 -1.10 -3.13
C SER A 26 -29.26 -2.38 -3.79
N GLN A 27 -28.43 -3.20 -4.45
CA GLN A 27 -28.88 -4.38 -5.21
C GLN A 27 -29.11 -5.67 -4.39
N GLY A 28 -28.98 -5.64 -3.08
CA GLY A 28 -29.46 -6.68 -2.17
C GLY A 28 -28.62 -7.96 -2.01
N ALA A 29 -27.58 -8.20 -2.82
CA ALA A 29 -26.71 -9.36 -2.65
C ALA A 29 -25.60 -9.11 -1.61
N VAL A 30 -25.40 -10.01 -0.65
CA VAL A 30 -24.50 -9.85 0.50
C VAL A 30 -23.06 -9.54 0.11
N GLY A 31 -22.49 -10.28 -0.84
CA GLY A 31 -21.09 -10.09 -1.27
C GLY A 31 -20.83 -8.73 -1.90
N PRO A 32 -21.61 -8.30 -2.90
CA PRO A 32 -21.53 -6.94 -3.46
C PRO A 32 -21.72 -5.85 -2.42
N ILE A 33 -22.61 -6.00 -1.44
CA ILE A 33 -22.84 -5.01 -0.38
C ILE A 33 -21.61 -4.89 0.51
N LEU A 34 -21.03 -6.00 0.96
CA LEU A 34 -19.80 -6.00 1.76
C LEU A 34 -18.66 -5.30 1.02
N LYS A 35 -18.43 -5.68 -0.23
CA LYS A 35 -17.38 -5.10 -1.08
C LYS A 35 -17.59 -3.60 -1.26
N ALA A 36 -18.82 -3.17 -1.55
CA ALA A 36 -19.15 -1.76 -1.70
C ALA A 36 -18.90 -0.96 -0.42
N ASN A 37 -19.35 -1.46 0.75
CA ASN A 37 -19.14 -0.78 2.02
C ASN A 37 -17.64 -0.65 2.38
N VAL A 38 -16.84 -1.68 2.15
CA VAL A 38 -15.39 -1.61 2.40
C VAL A 38 -14.71 -0.59 1.48
N HIS A 39 -15.07 -0.54 0.20
CA HIS A 39 -14.54 0.45 -0.75
C HIS A 39 -15.00 1.88 -0.42
N LEU A 40 -16.26 2.08 -0.05
CA LEU A 40 -16.77 3.38 0.39
C LEU A 40 -16.09 3.85 1.67
N ALA A 41 -15.86 2.94 2.62
CA ALA A 41 -15.10 3.24 3.83
C ALA A 41 -13.67 3.68 3.52
N LEU A 42 -12.97 2.95 2.64
CA LEU A 42 -11.62 3.30 2.20
C LEU A 42 -11.58 4.66 1.51
N ASN A 43 -12.52 4.94 0.62
CA ASN A 43 -12.59 6.23 -0.07
C ASN A 43 -12.88 7.38 0.90
N ALA A 44 -13.83 7.20 1.82
CA ALA A 44 -14.14 8.18 2.85
C ALA A 44 -12.95 8.43 3.77
N PHE A 45 -12.22 7.38 4.15
CA PHE A 45 -10.99 7.48 4.94
C PHE A 45 -9.93 8.35 4.22
N LEU A 46 -9.64 8.04 2.96
CA LEU A 46 -8.67 8.81 2.15
C LEU A 46 -9.08 10.27 1.91
N LYS A 47 -10.36 10.59 2.02
CA LYS A 47 -10.92 11.94 1.94
C LYS A 47 -11.05 12.63 3.31
N HIS A 48 -10.47 12.09 4.36
CA HIS A 48 -10.59 12.59 5.75
C HIS A 48 -12.04 12.63 6.28
N GLN A 49 -12.95 11.88 5.70
CA GLN A 49 -14.35 11.75 6.12
C GLN A 49 -14.50 10.60 7.13
N PHE A 50 -13.84 10.68 8.27
CA PHE A 50 -13.69 9.57 9.21
C PHE A 50 -15.04 9.06 9.77
N SER A 51 -15.99 9.96 10.02
CA SER A 51 -17.35 9.57 10.47
C SER A 51 -18.08 8.72 9.42
N SER A 52 -17.96 9.09 8.15
CA SER A 52 -18.52 8.32 7.04
C SER A 52 -17.81 6.98 6.88
N ALA A 53 -16.49 6.94 6.99
CA ALA A 53 -15.72 5.71 6.98
C ALA A 53 -16.16 4.75 8.09
N GLY A 54 -16.31 5.25 9.33
CA GLY A 54 -16.80 4.48 10.47
C GLY A 54 -18.21 3.90 10.26
N ARG A 55 -19.12 4.68 9.66
CA ARG A 55 -20.47 4.22 9.32
C ARG A 55 -20.45 3.06 8.33
N TYR A 56 -19.71 3.16 7.22
CA TYR A 56 -19.59 2.08 6.25
C TYR A 56 -18.93 0.82 6.83
N LEU A 57 -17.93 0.97 7.73
CA LEU A 57 -17.34 -0.15 8.43
C LEU A 57 -18.32 -0.81 9.42
N SER A 58 -19.17 -0.03 10.09
CA SER A 58 -20.23 -0.57 10.96
C SER A 58 -21.23 -1.43 10.18
N GLU A 59 -21.64 -0.97 9.01
CA GLU A 59 -22.52 -1.74 8.13
C GLU A 59 -21.84 -3.02 7.59
N ALA A 60 -20.58 -2.94 7.20
CA ALA A 60 -19.78 -4.11 6.83
C ALA A 60 -19.67 -5.11 8.00
N SER A 61 -19.51 -4.63 9.23
CA SER A 61 -19.47 -5.46 10.44
C SER A 61 -20.74 -6.29 10.64
N ASN A 62 -21.91 -5.70 10.44
CA ASN A 62 -23.18 -6.41 10.57
C ASN A 62 -23.31 -7.55 9.58
N ILE A 63 -22.88 -7.31 8.32
CA ILE A 63 -22.86 -8.35 7.27
C ILE A 63 -21.92 -9.50 7.64
N LEU A 64 -20.74 -9.19 8.18
CA LEU A 64 -19.74 -10.20 8.56
C LEU A 64 -20.17 -11.05 9.76
N LYS A 65 -21.06 -10.53 10.64
CA LYS A 65 -21.63 -11.30 11.76
C LYS A 65 -22.68 -12.31 11.31
N GLU A 66 -23.46 -11.97 10.29
CA GLU A 66 -24.60 -12.79 9.83
C GLU A 66 -24.17 -13.93 8.90
N LYS A 67 -23.08 -13.79 8.19
CA LYS A 67 -22.59 -14.79 7.23
C LYS A 67 -21.06 -14.81 7.23
N THR A 68 -20.47 -16.02 7.20
CA THR A 68 -19.03 -16.23 6.96
C THR A 68 -18.77 -16.13 5.46
N PRO A 69 -18.39 -14.98 4.92
CA PRO A 69 -18.18 -14.86 3.49
C PRO A 69 -16.82 -15.42 3.09
N THR A 70 -16.76 -16.04 1.92
CA THR A 70 -15.52 -16.46 1.23
C THR A 70 -14.71 -15.28 0.64
N PHE A 71 -14.91 -14.07 1.16
CA PHE A 71 -14.32 -12.83 0.62
C PHE A 71 -13.13 -12.36 1.47
N ASP A 72 -12.03 -13.12 1.46
CA ASP A 72 -10.86 -12.87 2.31
C ASP A 72 -10.25 -11.47 2.10
N THR A 73 -10.22 -10.98 0.86
CA THR A 73 -9.63 -9.67 0.55
C THR A 73 -10.42 -8.53 1.20
N GLU A 74 -11.74 -8.52 1.07
CA GLU A 74 -12.61 -7.50 1.64
C GLU A 74 -12.62 -7.56 3.16
N LYS A 75 -12.63 -8.76 3.73
CA LYS A 75 -12.52 -8.99 5.18
C LYS A 75 -11.19 -8.44 5.73
N ASN A 76 -10.08 -8.68 5.04
CA ASN A 76 -8.78 -8.18 5.45
C ASN A 76 -8.72 -6.64 5.40
N TYR A 77 -9.23 -6.01 4.34
CA TYR A 77 -9.33 -4.55 4.28
C TYR A 77 -10.26 -3.98 5.36
N TYR A 78 -11.38 -4.64 5.65
CA TYR A 78 -12.28 -4.25 6.74
C TYR A 78 -11.56 -4.25 8.09
N ILE A 79 -10.89 -5.36 8.44
CA ILE A 79 -10.16 -5.50 9.71
C ILE A 79 -9.07 -4.42 9.81
N TYR A 80 -8.31 -4.25 8.74
CA TYR A 80 -7.21 -3.30 8.67
C TYR A 80 -7.67 -1.84 8.83
N LEU A 81 -8.69 -1.42 8.08
CA LEU A 81 -9.25 -0.07 8.18
C LEU A 81 -9.88 0.19 9.56
N LYS A 82 -10.56 -0.81 10.12
CA LYS A 82 -11.14 -0.70 11.46
C LYS A 82 -10.05 -0.46 12.50
N LYS A 83 -8.94 -1.20 12.44
CA LYS A 83 -7.80 -1.03 13.34
C LYS A 83 -7.17 0.36 13.18
N ILE A 84 -6.83 0.76 11.96
CA ILE A 84 -6.24 2.08 11.70
C ILE A 84 -7.16 3.20 12.23
N LEU A 85 -8.45 3.15 11.90
CA LEU A 85 -9.39 4.19 12.30
C LEU A 85 -9.52 4.29 13.83
N SER A 86 -9.56 3.15 14.53
CA SER A 86 -9.61 3.15 16.00
C SER A 86 -8.34 3.71 16.63
N GLU A 87 -7.18 3.40 16.09
CA GLU A 87 -5.89 3.90 16.60
C GLU A 87 -5.70 5.40 16.27
N GLN A 88 -6.07 5.84 15.08
CA GLN A 88 -5.96 7.25 14.70
C GLN A 88 -6.87 8.16 15.51
N LEU A 89 -8.07 7.71 15.89
CA LEU A 89 -8.96 8.47 16.79
C LEU A 89 -8.36 8.70 18.17
N LEU A 90 -7.43 7.83 18.59
CA LEU A 90 -6.73 7.96 19.87
C LEU A 90 -5.49 8.86 19.81
N VAL A 91 -4.86 8.97 18.65
CA VAL A 91 -3.52 9.58 18.48
C VAL A 91 -3.56 10.89 17.69
N SER A 92 -4.63 11.16 16.91
CA SER A 92 -4.71 12.38 16.10
C SER A 92 -4.79 13.64 16.97
N PRO A 93 -3.72 14.43 17.05
CA PRO A 93 -3.90 15.84 17.40
C PRO A 93 -4.80 16.44 16.33
N SER A 94 -5.69 17.35 16.73
CA SER A 94 -6.51 18.06 15.75
C SER A 94 -5.60 18.61 14.65
N LEU A 95 -5.93 18.39 13.39
CA LEU A 95 -5.19 18.95 12.23
C LEU A 95 -5.06 20.47 12.34
N GLU A 96 -5.90 21.12 13.11
CA GLU A 96 -5.83 22.54 13.49
C GLU A 96 -4.59 22.87 14.31
N ALA A 97 -4.15 22.00 15.22
CA ALA A 97 -2.87 22.15 15.93
C ALA A 97 -1.65 21.91 15.03
N ALA A 98 -1.83 21.28 13.87
CA ALA A 98 -0.82 21.05 12.85
C ALA A 98 -0.77 22.16 11.78
N GLY A 99 -1.43 23.29 11.99
CA GLY A 99 -1.69 24.38 11.05
C GLY A 99 -0.50 24.97 10.27
N CYS A 100 0.71 24.45 10.46
CA CYS A 100 1.93 24.81 9.72
C CYS A 100 2.66 23.58 9.15
N ALA A 101 2.07 22.37 9.17
CA ALA A 101 2.76 21.18 8.68
C ALA A 101 2.66 21.05 7.16
N SER A 102 3.80 20.81 6.51
CA SER A 102 3.86 20.44 5.10
C SER A 102 3.21 19.05 4.88
N ARG A 103 2.90 18.71 3.64
CA ARG A 103 2.39 17.35 3.30
C ARG A 103 3.52 16.44 2.90
N LEU A 104 3.52 15.21 3.45
CA LEU A 104 4.28 14.08 2.94
C LEU A 104 3.31 13.16 2.19
N TYR A 105 3.44 13.09 0.87
CA TYR A 105 2.60 12.22 0.05
C TYR A 105 3.14 10.79 0.08
N ILE A 106 2.29 9.82 0.40
CA ILE A 106 2.68 8.42 0.54
C ILE A 106 2.03 7.62 -0.58
N LEU A 107 2.78 7.39 -1.66
CA LEU A 107 2.32 6.62 -2.81
C LEU A 107 2.61 5.14 -2.56
N GLY A 108 1.57 4.31 -2.50
CA GLY A 108 1.84 2.92 -2.18
C GLY A 108 0.62 2.00 -2.22
N GLU A 109 0.86 0.76 -1.87
CA GLU A 109 -0.18 -0.23 -1.65
C GLU A 109 -0.82 -0.04 -0.24
N SER A 110 -1.44 -1.07 0.32
CA SER A 110 -2.19 -0.93 1.59
C SER A 110 -1.37 -0.38 2.76
N HIS A 111 -0.05 -0.60 2.81
CA HIS A 111 0.80 -0.07 3.87
C HIS A 111 0.89 1.46 3.87
N SER A 112 0.61 2.12 2.75
CA SER A 112 0.54 3.59 2.69
C SER A 112 -0.54 4.18 3.59
N LEU A 113 -1.59 3.41 3.92
CA LEU A 113 -2.72 3.88 4.70
C LEU A 113 -2.39 4.11 6.19
N VAL A 114 -1.38 3.40 6.73
CA VAL A 114 -1.01 3.49 8.16
C VAL A 114 -0.63 4.91 8.54
N SER A 115 0.10 5.58 7.68
CA SER A 115 0.61 6.94 7.93
C SER A 115 -0.32 8.04 7.43
N HIS A 116 -1.52 7.71 6.89
CA HIS A 116 -2.49 8.70 6.44
C HIS A 116 -3.01 9.51 7.62
N ASN A 117 -3.02 10.84 7.48
CA ASN A 117 -3.45 11.78 8.52
C ASN A 117 -2.65 11.72 9.84
N LEU A 118 -1.45 11.17 9.84
CA LEU A 118 -0.56 11.21 11.00
C LEU A 118 0.45 12.36 10.88
N LEU A 119 0.82 12.91 12.04
CA LEU A 119 1.94 13.84 12.13
C LEU A 119 3.26 13.06 12.05
N ILE A 120 4.08 13.40 11.07
CA ILE A 120 5.35 12.75 10.78
C ILE A 120 6.46 13.79 10.95
N GLN A 121 7.53 13.43 11.63
CA GLN A 121 8.72 14.26 11.73
C GLN A 121 9.85 13.66 10.86
N LYS A 122 10.37 14.46 9.92
CA LYS A 122 11.53 14.11 9.08
C LYS A 122 12.51 15.26 9.12
N GLU A 123 13.74 15.03 9.56
CA GLU A 123 14.84 16.02 9.57
C GLU A 123 14.46 17.35 10.26
N GLY A 124 13.77 17.26 11.40
CA GLY A 124 13.33 18.40 12.18
C GLY A 124 12.07 19.11 11.63
N LYS A 125 11.58 18.76 10.44
CA LYS A 125 10.35 19.31 9.85
C LYS A 125 9.15 18.42 10.19
N LYS A 126 7.99 19.06 10.32
CA LYS A 126 6.73 18.38 10.60
C LYS A 126 5.90 18.27 9.32
N TYR A 127 5.36 17.10 9.07
CA TYR A 127 4.53 16.78 7.92
C TYR A 127 3.22 16.13 8.38
N VAL A 128 2.18 16.30 7.60
CA VAL A 128 0.97 15.47 7.67
C VAL A 128 1.03 14.44 6.55
N GLY A 129 0.96 13.16 6.89
CA GLY A 129 0.94 12.07 5.92
C GLY A 129 -0.33 12.10 5.08
N GLU A 130 -0.21 11.97 3.76
CA GLU A 130 -1.33 11.89 2.83
C GLU A 130 -1.17 10.68 1.90
N ALA A 131 -1.90 9.60 2.20
CA ALA A 131 -1.83 8.38 1.40
C ALA A 131 -2.47 8.55 0.02
N ARG A 132 -1.78 8.04 -0.99
CA ARG A 132 -2.19 7.93 -2.39
C ARG A 132 -2.15 6.46 -2.79
N LEU A 133 -3.25 5.75 -2.54
CA LEU A 133 -3.32 4.30 -2.65
C LEU A 133 -3.28 3.82 -4.10
N ILE A 134 -2.40 2.84 -4.36
CA ILE A 134 -2.35 2.04 -5.60
C ILE A 134 -2.53 0.57 -5.20
N LYS A 135 -3.78 0.16 -5.02
CA LYS A 135 -4.17 -1.15 -4.49
C LYS A 135 -3.52 -2.29 -5.26
N GLY A 136 -2.77 -3.15 -4.56
CA GLY A 136 -2.14 -4.35 -5.14
C GLY A 136 -0.93 -4.08 -6.04
N CYS A 137 -0.37 -2.86 -6.01
CA CYS A 137 0.82 -2.52 -6.77
C CYS A 137 2.05 -3.24 -6.22
N LYS A 138 2.90 -3.73 -7.12
CA LYS A 138 4.22 -4.31 -6.85
C LYS A 138 5.30 -3.47 -7.50
N GLN A 139 6.53 -3.53 -7.01
CA GLN A 139 7.68 -2.95 -7.70
C GLN A 139 7.85 -3.58 -9.09
N TRP A 140 7.64 -4.90 -9.20
CA TRP A 140 7.63 -5.60 -10.47
C TRP A 140 6.63 -5.01 -11.49
N HIS A 141 5.42 -4.60 -11.07
CA HIS A 141 4.45 -3.98 -11.98
C HIS A 141 4.95 -2.67 -12.58
N LEU A 142 5.67 -1.87 -11.79
CA LEU A 142 6.21 -0.60 -12.23
C LEU A 142 7.50 -0.77 -13.06
N GLY A 143 8.36 -1.73 -12.69
CA GLY A 143 9.59 -2.03 -13.41
C GLY A 143 9.38 -2.79 -14.73
N ASN A 144 8.27 -3.50 -14.90
CA ASN A 144 7.97 -4.26 -16.11
C ASN A 144 7.94 -3.35 -17.34
N SER A 145 8.41 -3.83 -18.50
CA SER A 145 8.44 -3.06 -19.77
C SER A 145 7.03 -2.79 -20.33
N GLN A 146 6.07 -3.68 -20.05
CA GLN A 146 4.72 -3.59 -20.61
C GLN A 146 3.86 -2.52 -19.93
N PRO A 147 3.00 -1.79 -20.69
CA PRO A 147 1.98 -0.92 -20.12
C PRO A 147 1.02 -1.71 -19.22
N ASN A 148 0.66 -1.14 -18.08
CA ASN A 148 -0.33 -1.74 -17.18
C ASN A 148 -1.04 -0.66 -16.35
N GLN A 149 -2.15 -1.04 -15.72
CA GLN A 149 -2.98 -0.15 -14.92
C GLN A 149 -2.23 0.52 -13.75
N TYR A 150 -1.24 -0.17 -13.17
CA TYR A 150 -0.49 0.35 -12.02
C TYR A 150 0.43 1.50 -12.44
N LYS A 151 1.06 1.40 -13.63
CA LYS A 151 1.84 2.48 -14.22
C LYS A 151 0.98 3.71 -14.50
N ILE A 152 -0.17 3.51 -15.15
CA ILE A 152 -1.11 4.60 -15.43
C ILE A 152 -1.49 5.34 -14.14
N LYS A 153 -1.84 4.57 -13.09
CA LYS A 153 -2.22 5.14 -11.80
C LYS A 153 -1.03 5.86 -11.13
N PHE A 154 0.15 5.24 -11.11
CA PHE A 154 1.35 5.82 -10.49
C PHE A 154 1.75 7.13 -11.18
N GLU A 155 1.89 7.12 -12.51
CA GLU A 155 2.26 8.32 -13.28
C GLU A 155 1.27 9.47 -13.08
N ARG A 156 -0.01 9.14 -13.02
CA ARG A 156 -1.03 10.14 -12.79
C ARG A 156 -0.91 10.73 -11.39
N LEU A 157 -0.81 9.90 -10.36
CA LEU A 157 -0.63 10.38 -8.99
C LEU A 157 0.61 11.27 -8.87
N MET A 158 1.72 10.89 -9.48
CA MET A 158 2.94 11.72 -9.53
C MET A 158 2.69 13.09 -10.18
N LYS A 159 1.95 13.14 -11.30
CA LYS A 159 1.65 14.37 -12.03
C LYS A 159 0.64 15.27 -11.31
N ASP A 160 -0.30 14.67 -10.58
CA ASP A 160 -1.35 15.39 -9.86
C ASP A 160 -0.83 16.08 -8.59
N LEU A 161 0.37 15.74 -8.12
CA LEU A 161 0.99 16.39 -6.96
C LEU A 161 1.63 17.73 -7.34
N PRO A 162 1.70 18.70 -6.39
CA PRO A 162 2.48 19.91 -6.56
C PRO A 162 3.95 19.56 -6.91
N LYS A 163 4.56 20.28 -7.83
CA LYS A 163 5.99 20.09 -8.14
C LYS A 163 6.85 20.25 -6.89
N ARG A 164 7.94 19.50 -6.81
CA ARG A 164 8.88 19.51 -5.67
C ARG A 164 8.23 19.07 -4.35
N SER A 165 7.22 18.19 -4.43
CA SER A 165 6.62 17.56 -3.25
C SER A 165 7.57 16.57 -2.61
N GLU A 166 7.44 16.40 -1.28
CA GLU A 166 8.03 15.30 -0.54
C GLU A 166 7.18 14.04 -0.74
N ILE A 167 7.80 12.96 -1.21
CA ILE A 167 7.11 11.70 -1.53
C ILE A 167 7.80 10.53 -0.84
N LEU A 168 7.00 9.69 -0.17
CA LEU A 168 7.40 8.36 0.26
C LEU A 168 6.72 7.32 -0.63
N VAL A 169 7.49 6.47 -1.32
CA VAL A 169 6.94 5.35 -2.09
C VAL A 169 6.97 4.08 -1.24
N ALA A 170 5.79 3.59 -0.87
CA ALA A 170 5.58 2.43 -0.01
C ALA A 170 5.05 1.24 -0.84
N ILE A 171 5.93 0.64 -1.66
CA ILE A 171 5.63 -0.49 -2.56
C ILE A 171 6.77 -1.50 -2.44
N GLY A 172 6.44 -2.81 -2.27
CA GLY A 172 7.44 -3.88 -2.23
C GLY A 172 7.03 -5.07 -1.38
N GLU A 173 6.14 -4.88 -0.41
CA GLU A 173 5.74 -5.98 0.48
C GLU A 173 5.09 -7.13 -0.30
N ILE A 174 4.25 -6.82 -1.29
CA ILE A 174 3.57 -7.83 -2.12
C ILE A 174 4.57 -8.60 -3.00
N ASP A 175 5.70 -8.00 -3.37
CA ASP A 175 6.78 -8.66 -4.11
C ASP A 175 7.44 -9.77 -3.28
N CYS A 176 7.45 -9.63 -1.94
CA CYS A 176 8.07 -10.57 -1.01
C CYS A 176 7.10 -11.63 -0.45
N ARG A 177 5.84 -11.66 -0.88
CA ARG A 177 4.86 -12.65 -0.42
C ARG A 177 5.09 -14.03 -1.03
N LEU A 178 4.79 -15.09 -0.27
CA LEU A 178 4.98 -16.48 -0.65
C LEU A 178 4.23 -16.87 -1.94
N ASN A 179 2.97 -16.42 -2.06
CA ASN A 179 2.04 -16.90 -3.10
C ASN A 179 1.79 -15.89 -4.24
N THR A 180 2.45 -14.73 -4.24
CA THR A 180 2.14 -13.68 -5.23
C THR A 180 3.35 -12.93 -5.77
N GLY A 181 4.51 -13.13 -5.21
CA GLY A 181 5.72 -12.36 -5.52
C GLY A 181 6.87 -13.21 -6.06
N ILE A 182 8.08 -12.85 -5.68
CA ILE A 182 9.34 -13.46 -6.11
C ILE A 182 9.40 -14.95 -5.75
N LEU A 183 8.93 -15.32 -4.56
CA LEU A 183 8.89 -16.72 -4.12
C LEU A 183 7.94 -17.58 -4.97
N LYS A 184 6.80 -17.03 -5.39
CA LYS A 184 5.92 -17.72 -6.34
C LYS A 184 6.62 -17.96 -7.67
N PHE A 185 7.34 -16.98 -8.19
CA PHE A 185 8.11 -17.12 -9.44
C PHE A 185 9.17 -18.22 -9.31
N LYS A 186 9.92 -18.26 -8.19
CA LYS A 186 10.86 -19.36 -7.89
C LYS A 186 10.18 -20.73 -7.90
N LYS A 187 9.04 -20.87 -7.22
CA LYS A 187 8.27 -22.12 -7.15
C LYS A 187 7.75 -22.59 -8.52
N SER A 188 7.53 -21.69 -9.48
CA SER A 188 7.06 -22.04 -10.84
C SER A 188 8.16 -22.53 -11.79
N GLY A 189 9.36 -22.80 -11.30
CA GLY A 189 10.44 -23.46 -12.07
C GLY A 189 11.37 -22.50 -12.82
N GLY A 190 11.36 -21.21 -12.47
CA GLY A 190 12.37 -20.28 -12.96
C GLY A 190 13.76 -20.69 -12.47
N GLY A 191 14.62 -21.20 -13.34
CA GLY A 191 16.01 -21.58 -13.03
C GLY A 191 16.93 -20.41 -12.66
N VAL A 192 16.37 -19.22 -12.46
CA VAL A 192 17.07 -17.98 -12.11
C VAL A 192 17.25 -17.88 -10.60
N LYS A 193 18.40 -17.40 -10.15
CA LYS A 193 18.66 -17.18 -8.72
C LYS A 193 17.74 -16.09 -8.16
N ILE A 194 17.23 -16.27 -6.94
CA ILE A 194 16.37 -15.28 -6.28
C ILE A 194 17.04 -13.90 -6.24
N ALA A 195 18.35 -13.83 -5.96
CA ALA A 195 19.08 -12.59 -5.90
C ALA A 195 19.03 -11.79 -7.22
N GLU A 196 19.15 -12.46 -8.36
CA GLU A 196 19.06 -11.84 -9.69
C GLU A 196 17.66 -11.31 -9.97
N VAL A 197 16.61 -12.03 -9.55
CA VAL A 197 15.22 -11.59 -9.69
C VAL A 197 14.93 -10.38 -8.80
N VAL A 198 15.43 -10.39 -7.56
CA VAL A 198 15.31 -9.28 -6.62
C VAL A 198 16.01 -8.04 -7.19
N GLU A 199 17.29 -8.17 -7.56
CA GLU A 199 18.09 -7.07 -8.07
C GLU A 199 17.46 -6.44 -9.31
N SER A 200 17.13 -7.24 -10.32
CA SER A 200 16.49 -6.74 -11.55
C SER A 200 15.13 -6.11 -11.32
N THR A 201 14.33 -6.63 -10.38
CA THR A 201 13.03 -6.04 -10.01
C THR A 201 13.22 -4.64 -9.44
N ILE A 202 14.17 -4.46 -8.53
CA ILE A 202 14.44 -3.19 -7.85
C ILE A 202 15.07 -2.18 -8.82
N GLU A 203 16.04 -2.58 -9.63
CA GLU A 203 16.68 -1.72 -10.62
C GLU A 203 15.65 -1.15 -11.60
N ASN A 204 14.85 -2.03 -12.21
CA ASN A 204 13.81 -1.62 -13.15
C ASN A 204 12.76 -0.71 -12.50
N PHE A 205 12.42 -0.95 -11.24
CA PHE A 205 11.52 -0.09 -10.46
C PHE A 205 12.13 1.29 -10.21
N CYS A 206 13.37 1.37 -9.75
CA CYS A 206 14.06 2.64 -9.48
C CYS A 206 14.23 3.46 -10.77
N ASP A 207 14.60 2.82 -11.88
CA ASP A 207 14.68 3.47 -13.17
C ASP A 207 13.33 4.03 -13.64
N TYR A 208 12.26 3.28 -13.43
CA TYR A 208 10.92 3.74 -13.76
C TYR A 208 10.50 4.95 -12.94
N VAL A 209 10.70 4.91 -11.62
CA VAL A 209 10.40 6.04 -10.71
C VAL A 209 11.22 7.27 -11.09
N SER A 210 12.52 7.09 -11.39
CA SER A 210 13.41 8.17 -11.84
C SER A 210 12.91 8.85 -13.11
N ARG A 211 12.49 8.04 -14.10
CA ARG A 211 11.91 8.57 -15.35
C ARG A 211 10.62 9.36 -15.09
N CYS A 212 9.73 8.84 -14.25
CA CYS A 212 8.50 9.54 -13.89
C CYS A 212 8.77 10.89 -13.20
N ASN A 213 9.85 10.98 -12.41
CA ASN A 213 10.20 12.18 -11.64
C ASN A 213 10.98 13.23 -12.44
N LYS A 214 11.54 12.90 -13.61
CA LYS A 214 12.48 13.74 -14.36
C LYS A 214 12.08 15.20 -14.52
N ASN A 215 10.78 15.47 -14.75
CA ASN A 215 10.23 16.82 -14.97
C ASN A 215 9.41 17.34 -13.80
N LEU A 216 9.31 16.59 -12.72
CA LEU A 216 8.49 16.92 -11.54
C LEU A 216 9.35 17.42 -10.38
N SER A 217 10.59 16.91 -10.30
CA SER A 217 11.59 17.28 -9.28
C SER A 217 11.10 17.05 -7.84
N HIS A 218 10.32 15.99 -7.61
CA HIS A 218 9.91 15.59 -6.27
C HIS A 218 11.12 15.07 -5.48
N ASP A 219 11.12 15.30 -4.17
CA ASP A 219 12.04 14.66 -3.23
C ASP A 219 11.47 13.29 -2.87
N ILE A 220 12.10 12.22 -3.39
CA ILE A 220 11.60 10.86 -3.28
C ILE A 220 12.39 10.08 -2.24
N SER A 221 11.67 9.47 -1.31
CA SER A 221 12.16 8.42 -0.44
C SER A 221 11.44 7.11 -0.75
N ILE A 222 12.13 5.98 -0.67
CA ILE A 222 11.56 4.64 -0.85
C ILE A 222 11.50 3.95 0.51
N GLN A 223 10.35 3.39 0.84
CA GLN A 223 10.17 2.59 2.04
C GLN A 223 10.64 1.16 1.83
N GLY A 224 11.45 0.65 2.76
CA GLY A 224 11.80 -0.75 2.84
C GLY A 224 10.57 -1.63 3.13
N VAL A 225 10.70 -2.92 2.89
CA VAL A 225 9.67 -3.92 3.19
C VAL A 225 9.73 -4.27 4.67
N PRO A 226 8.64 -4.18 5.43
CA PRO A 226 8.63 -4.54 6.85
C PRO A 226 8.87 -6.03 7.07
N CYS A 227 9.32 -6.40 8.25
CA CYS A 227 9.36 -7.79 8.67
C CYS A 227 7.97 -8.43 8.61
N PRO A 228 7.86 -9.73 8.27
CA PRO A 228 6.56 -10.40 8.23
C PRO A 228 5.96 -10.48 9.64
N GLN A 229 4.67 -10.23 9.74
CA GLN A 229 3.91 -10.62 10.92
C GLN A 229 3.42 -12.07 10.69
N LEU A 230 3.99 -13.02 11.40
CA LEU A 230 3.69 -14.43 11.22
C LEU A 230 2.93 -14.97 12.43
N ASN A 231 1.81 -15.63 12.17
CA ASN A 231 1.11 -16.38 13.21
C ASN A 231 1.83 -17.74 13.39
N PRO A 232 2.12 -18.15 14.63
CA PRO A 232 2.69 -19.47 14.89
C PRO A 232 1.89 -20.59 14.21
N GLY A 233 2.57 -21.49 13.49
CA GLY A 233 1.94 -22.61 12.81
C GLY A 233 1.25 -22.31 11.47
N SER A 234 1.32 -21.06 10.98
CA SER A 234 0.73 -20.70 9.67
C SER A 234 1.60 -21.09 8.48
N TYR A 235 2.85 -21.43 8.70
CA TYR A 235 3.85 -21.78 7.68
C TYR A 235 4.67 -22.96 8.17
N ASP A 236 5.15 -23.80 7.25
CA ASP A 236 6.21 -24.75 7.58
C ASP A 236 7.57 -24.03 7.73
N ASP A 237 8.55 -24.71 8.32
CA ASP A 237 9.85 -24.11 8.64
C ASP A 237 10.58 -23.57 7.40
N MET A 238 10.46 -24.26 6.26
CA MET A 238 11.09 -23.84 4.99
C MET A 238 10.39 -22.62 4.39
N GLU A 239 9.08 -22.56 4.44
CA GLU A 239 8.32 -21.37 3.98
C GLU A 239 8.60 -20.16 4.87
N PHE A 240 8.75 -20.38 6.16
CA PHE A 240 9.13 -19.33 7.11
C PHE A 240 10.51 -18.76 6.78
N GLU A 241 11.50 -19.64 6.62
CA GLU A 241 12.87 -19.24 6.28
C GLU A 241 12.93 -18.51 4.92
N ASP A 242 12.26 -19.02 3.90
CA ASP A 242 12.15 -18.38 2.59
C ASP A 242 11.54 -16.96 2.69
N LEU A 243 10.50 -16.78 3.54
CA LEU A 243 9.84 -15.48 3.75
C LEU A 243 10.76 -14.46 4.43
N VAL A 244 11.52 -14.89 5.43
CA VAL A 244 12.47 -14.01 6.13
C VAL A 244 13.62 -13.66 5.19
N ASN A 245 14.24 -14.67 4.58
CA ASN A 245 15.41 -14.49 3.72
C ASN A 245 15.13 -13.61 2.51
N VAL A 246 13.98 -13.76 1.84
CA VAL A 246 13.65 -12.90 0.69
C VAL A 246 13.48 -11.44 1.09
N ARG A 247 12.93 -11.16 2.27
CA ARG A 247 12.77 -9.76 2.75
C ARG A 247 14.10 -9.13 3.14
N VAL A 248 14.95 -9.87 3.84
CA VAL A 248 16.31 -9.40 4.15
C VAL A 248 17.06 -9.07 2.87
N LEU A 249 17.09 -10.00 1.93
CA LEU A 249 17.76 -9.82 0.64
C LEU A 249 17.17 -8.64 -0.15
N PHE A 250 15.86 -8.54 -0.22
CA PHE A 250 15.15 -7.46 -0.91
C PHE A 250 15.51 -6.09 -0.32
N ASN A 251 15.51 -5.94 1.01
CA ASN A 251 15.85 -4.69 1.67
C ASN A 251 17.32 -4.31 1.51
N GLN A 252 18.24 -5.28 1.50
CA GLN A 252 19.66 -5.04 1.25
C GLN A 252 19.89 -4.46 -0.16
N TYR A 253 19.32 -5.09 -1.18
CA TYR A 253 19.40 -4.58 -2.56
C TYR A 253 18.68 -3.26 -2.72
N LEU A 254 17.47 -3.13 -2.15
CA LEU A 254 16.66 -1.91 -2.23
C LEU A 254 17.43 -0.72 -1.65
N LYS A 255 18.01 -0.85 -0.46
CA LYS A 255 18.80 0.21 0.17
C LYS A 255 19.98 0.63 -0.69
N LYS A 256 20.75 -0.34 -1.20
CA LYS A 256 21.92 -0.10 -2.06
C LYS A 256 21.54 0.65 -3.33
N ILE A 257 20.53 0.16 -4.07
CA ILE A 257 20.15 0.70 -5.38
C ILE A 257 19.49 2.07 -5.22
N VAL A 258 18.57 2.22 -4.26
CA VAL A 258 17.85 3.47 -3.95
C VAL A 258 18.83 4.60 -3.64
N GLN A 259 19.83 4.34 -2.79
CA GLN A 259 20.87 5.31 -2.47
C GLN A 259 21.77 5.62 -3.68
N GLY A 260 22.05 4.62 -4.52
CA GLY A 260 22.84 4.79 -5.75
C GLY A 260 22.18 5.70 -6.79
N VAL A 261 20.84 5.76 -6.83
CA VAL A 261 20.10 6.68 -7.73
C VAL A 261 19.74 8.03 -7.06
N GLY A 262 20.18 8.25 -5.82
CA GLY A 262 19.99 9.51 -5.10
C GLY A 262 18.61 9.67 -4.44
N PHE A 263 17.86 8.59 -4.22
CA PHE A 263 16.63 8.61 -3.43
C PHE A 263 16.91 8.39 -1.94
N GLY A 264 16.06 8.93 -1.08
CA GLY A 264 16.04 8.60 0.34
C GLY A 264 15.59 7.15 0.59
N PHE A 265 16.04 6.55 1.70
CA PHE A 265 15.61 5.21 2.10
C PHE A 265 15.08 5.22 3.54
N LEU A 266 13.84 4.75 3.72
CA LEU A 266 13.23 4.54 5.04
C LEU A 266 13.32 3.06 5.40
N ASP A 267 14.20 2.72 6.35
CA ASP A 267 14.46 1.34 6.76
C ASP A 267 13.38 0.82 7.73
N VAL A 268 12.20 0.52 7.18
CA VAL A 268 11.08 -0.04 7.97
C VAL A 268 11.38 -1.46 8.42
N HIS A 269 12.24 -2.20 7.69
CA HIS A 269 12.65 -3.54 8.10
C HIS A 269 13.34 -3.49 9.47
N ALA A 270 14.35 -2.65 9.61
CA ALA A 270 15.07 -2.49 10.87
C ALA A 270 14.17 -1.96 12.01
N LEU A 271 13.14 -1.17 11.70
CA LEU A 271 12.17 -0.66 12.68
C LEU A 271 11.16 -1.71 13.16
N THR A 272 10.91 -2.75 12.36
CA THR A 272 9.91 -3.78 12.64
C THR A 272 10.51 -5.11 13.07
N ASP A 273 11.83 -5.28 12.93
CA ASP A 273 12.54 -6.48 13.34
C ASP A 273 12.67 -6.55 14.88
N ARG A 274 12.11 -7.59 15.47
CA ARG A 274 12.27 -7.88 16.90
C ARG A 274 13.56 -8.66 17.23
N GLY A 275 14.42 -8.93 16.24
CA GLY A 275 15.72 -9.59 16.36
C GLY A 275 15.79 -11.00 15.73
N ASP A 276 14.66 -11.51 15.21
CA ASP A 276 14.57 -12.81 14.53
C ASP A 276 14.04 -12.70 13.08
N GLY A 277 14.00 -11.50 12.53
CA GLY A 277 13.49 -11.23 11.18
C GLY A 277 11.96 -11.19 11.08
N VAL A 278 11.27 -11.17 12.22
CA VAL A 278 9.80 -11.13 12.30
C VAL A 278 9.35 -9.90 13.09
N SER A 279 8.17 -9.38 12.77
CA SER A 279 7.55 -8.28 13.53
C SER A 279 6.68 -8.81 14.68
N ASN A 280 6.45 -7.93 15.67
CA ASN A 280 5.47 -8.15 16.74
C ASN A 280 4.03 -8.16 16.22
#